data_2c5e545bae4b14fc7a39119f3003290f
#
_entry.id   2c5e545bae4b14fc7a39119f3003290f
#
_cell.length_a   1.000
_cell.length_b   1.000
_cell.length_c   1.000
_cell.angle_alpha   90.00
_cell.angle_beta   90.00
_cell.angle_gamma   90.00
#
_symmetry.space_group_name_H-M   'P 1'
#
loop_
_entity.id
_entity.type
_entity.pdbx_description
1 polymer ?
#
loop_
_entity_poly.entity_id
_entity_poly.type
_entity_poly.pdbx_seq_one_letter_code
_entity_poly.pdbx_strand_id
1 'polypeptide(L)'
;MKIDIGPTFCRRSLALGFVVVLAFPVAPVFARREHRAREDAAKKFLGSIYQHYLGKSSAAAAGVPLTDAQSVRSYFTFALASLILEDRAAATKQGESPALGTDPFIGRPEWDVSDLSVDVKDTAGFKTVGTVTFINFGKPERVVLELLRSGKEWRIADIVWDSGSLRRLYRRKAAYEGEAVR
;
A
#
# COMPACT_ATOMS: atom_id res chain seq x y z
N MET A 1 4.96 39.80 -92.91
CA MET A 1 5.92 40.06 -91.85
C MET A 1 5.16 40.03 -90.55
N LYS A 2 5.18 38.86 -89.88
CA LYS A 2 4.38 38.59 -88.63
C LYS A 2 5.35 38.61 -87.47
N ILE A 3 5.05 39.40 -86.48
CA ILE A 3 5.79 39.44 -85.23
C ILE A 3 4.81 38.84 -84.15
N ASP A 4 5.23 37.69 -83.68
CA ASP A 4 4.47 36.96 -82.63
C ASP A 4 5.08 37.32 -81.25
N ILE A 5 4.25 37.87 -80.36
CA ILE A 5 4.64 38.21 -78.99
C ILE A 5 3.94 37.22 -78.09
N GLY A 6 4.65 36.19 -77.64
CA GLY A 6 4.17 35.24 -76.66
C GLY A 6 4.16 35.80 -75.22
N PRO A 7 3.16 35.43 -74.35
CA PRO A 7 3.04 35.94 -72.98
C PRO A 7 3.96 35.19 -72.04
N THR A 8 4.74 35.94 -71.25
CA THR A 8 5.63 35.47 -70.21
C THR A 8 4.80 35.09 -69.00
N PHE A 9 4.66 33.81 -68.68
CA PHE A 9 4.03 33.30 -67.48
C PHE A 9 5.01 33.37 -66.28
N CYS A 10 4.74 34.31 -65.38
CA CYS A 10 5.46 34.43 -64.12
C CYS A 10 4.93 33.40 -63.13
N ARG A 11 5.65 32.29 -62.92
CA ARG A 11 5.35 31.29 -61.87
C ARG A 11 5.79 31.84 -60.52
N ARG A 12 4.82 32.33 -59.73
CA ARG A 12 5.01 32.54 -58.27
C ARG A 12 4.97 31.20 -57.56
N SER A 13 6.09 30.73 -57.12
CA SER A 13 6.20 29.57 -56.25
C SER A 13 5.77 29.98 -54.84
N LEU A 14 4.59 29.52 -54.40
CA LEU A 14 4.21 29.56 -52.99
C LEU A 14 4.94 28.42 -52.26
N ALA A 15 5.94 28.78 -51.47
CA ALA A 15 6.53 27.85 -50.50
C ALA A 15 5.58 27.71 -49.31
N LEU A 16 4.82 26.63 -49.25
CA LEU A 16 4.09 26.22 -48.02
C LEU A 16 5.15 25.71 -47.02
N GLY A 17 5.46 26.55 -46.04
CA GLY A 17 6.23 26.16 -44.88
C GLY A 17 5.38 25.19 -43.99
N PHE A 18 5.73 23.90 -43.99
CA PHE A 18 5.20 22.92 -43.07
C PHE A 18 5.85 23.18 -41.69
N VAL A 19 5.09 23.79 -40.76
CA VAL A 19 5.49 23.85 -39.36
C VAL A 19 5.16 22.49 -38.73
N VAL A 20 6.18 21.64 -38.64
CA VAL A 20 6.06 20.39 -37.84
C VAL A 20 6.13 20.76 -36.39
N VAL A 21 4.96 20.85 -35.74
CA VAL A 21 4.86 20.93 -34.29
C VAL A 21 5.18 19.54 -33.72
N LEU A 22 6.44 19.36 -33.29
CA LEU A 22 6.85 18.20 -32.51
C LEU A 22 6.16 18.27 -31.15
N ALA A 23 4.98 17.65 -31.01
CA ALA A 23 4.33 17.41 -29.73
C ALA A 23 5.14 16.37 -28.98
N PHE A 24 6.06 16.81 -28.13
CA PHE A 24 6.73 15.92 -27.18
C PHE A 24 5.68 15.38 -26.19
N PRO A 25 5.59 14.04 -25.99
CA PRO A 25 4.68 13.48 -24.99
C PRO A 25 5.18 13.83 -23.57
N VAL A 26 4.58 14.85 -22.96
CA VAL A 26 4.88 15.28 -21.59
C VAL A 26 4.30 14.30 -20.54
N ALA A 27 3.47 13.37 -20.96
CA ALA A 27 2.76 12.39 -20.12
C ALA A 27 3.64 11.52 -19.19
N PRO A 28 4.85 11.02 -19.57
CA PRO A 28 5.58 10.09 -18.69
C PRO A 28 6.18 10.74 -17.44
N VAL A 29 6.46 12.04 -17.45
CA VAL A 29 7.11 12.73 -16.33
C VAL A 29 6.12 12.96 -15.17
N PHE A 30 4.89 13.36 -15.45
CA PHE A 30 3.87 13.58 -14.44
C PHE A 30 3.45 12.26 -13.76
N ALA A 31 3.22 11.21 -14.54
CA ALA A 31 2.89 9.89 -14.01
C ALA A 31 3.96 9.36 -13.04
N ARG A 32 5.25 9.55 -13.38
CA ARG A 32 6.37 9.13 -12.53
C ARG A 32 6.46 9.94 -11.23
N ARG A 33 6.13 11.22 -11.27
CA ARG A 33 6.12 12.07 -10.06
C ARG A 33 4.99 11.70 -9.12
N GLU A 34 3.80 11.43 -9.65
CA GLU A 34 2.65 10.98 -8.85
C GLU A 34 2.91 9.61 -8.21
N HIS A 35 3.52 8.70 -8.94
CA HIS A 35 3.89 7.37 -8.46
C HIS A 35 4.84 7.47 -7.25
N ARG A 36 5.91 8.24 -7.37
CA ARG A 36 6.85 8.48 -6.27
C ARG A 36 6.18 9.12 -5.06
N ALA A 37 5.34 10.13 -5.28
CA ALA A 37 4.60 10.78 -4.18
C ALA A 37 3.67 9.81 -3.43
N ARG A 38 3.10 8.82 -4.12
CA ARG A 38 2.31 7.75 -3.48
C ARG A 38 3.19 6.82 -2.66
N GLU A 39 4.32 6.38 -3.21
CA GLU A 39 5.27 5.52 -2.51
C GLU A 39 5.80 6.20 -1.25
N ASP A 40 6.19 7.47 -1.33
CA ASP A 40 6.68 8.27 -0.19
C ASP A 40 5.60 8.42 0.89
N ALA A 41 4.35 8.67 0.50
CA ALA A 41 3.24 8.78 1.44
C ALA A 41 2.93 7.43 2.13
N ALA A 42 2.97 6.33 1.39
CA ALA A 42 2.79 4.99 1.94
C ALA A 42 3.97 4.59 2.86
N LYS A 43 5.20 4.94 2.48
CA LYS A 43 6.39 4.74 3.30
C LYS A 43 6.31 5.52 4.62
N LYS A 44 5.84 6.76 4.58
CA LYS A 44 5.61 7.57 5.78
C LYS A 44 4.54 6.95 6.68
N PHE A 45 3.45 6.46 6.11
CA PHE A 45 2.38 5.77 6.86
C PHE A 45 2.92 4.52 7.57
N LEU A 46 3.65 3.64 6.87
CA LEU A 46 4.26 2.47 7.48
C LEU A 46 5.32 2.84 8.52
N GLY A 47 6.15 3.82 8.23
CA GLY A 47 7.15 4.33 9.17
C GLY A 47 6.50 4.81 10.48
N SER A 48 5.37 5.52 10.41
CA SER A 48 4.65 5.97 11.61
C SER A 48 4.12 4.81 12.46
N ILE A 49 3.72 3.70 11.84
CA ILE A 49 3.32 2.47 12.54
C ILE A 49 4.51 1.85 13.26
N TYR A 50 5.59 1.57 12.52
CA TYR A 50 6.73 0.83 13.06
C TYR A 50 7.60 1.63 14.04
N GLN A 51 7.49 2.97 14.08
CA GLN A 51 8.11 3.78 15.13
C GLN A 51 7.63 3.40 16.54
N HIS A 52 6.41 2.88 16.69
CA HIS A 52 5.89 2.39 17.98
C HIS A 52 6.57 1.11 18.47
N TYR A 53 7.35 0.45 17.62
CA TYR A 53 8.00 -0.82 17.91
C TYR A 53 9.52 -0.71 18.05
N LEU A 54 10.12 0.46 17.82
CA LEU A 54 11.56 0.64 17.95
C LEU A 54 12.02 0.44 19.42
N GLY A 55 13.08 -0.34 19.59
CA GLY A 55 13.61 -0.71 20.89
C GLY A 55 12.87 -1.89 21.52
N LYS A 56 13.04 -2.03 22.83
CA LYS A 56 12.47 -3.14 23.60
C LYS A 56 11.05 -2.87 24.04
N SER A 57 10.18 -3.86 23.88
CA SER A 57 8.81 -3.81 24.40
C SER A 57 8.81 -3.59 25.92
N SER A 58 7.94 -2.71 26.38
CA SER A 58 7.74 -2.40 27.79
C SER A 58 6.30 -1.93 28.02
N ALA A 59 5.92 -1.74 29.28
CA ALA A 59 4.61 -1.15 29.59
C ALA A 59 4.40 0.26 28.99
N ALA A 60 5.50 1.00 28.72
CA ALA A 60 5.47 2.31 28.08
C ALA A 60 5.57 2.23 26.54
N ALA A 61 6.04 1.10 25.99
CA ALA A 61 6.17 0.84 24.56
C ALA A 61 5.24 -0.32 24.16
N ALA A 62 3.95 -0.06 24.15
CA ALA A 62 2.90 -1.07 23.95
C ALA A 62 2.54 -1.33 22.47
N GLY A 63 3.37 -0.86 21.52
CA GLY A 63 3.09 -0.96 20.08
C GLY A 63 1.93 -0.06 19.64
N VAL A 64 1.35 -0.37 18.50
CA VAL A 64 0.16 0.36 18.01
C VAL A 64 -1.07 0.00 18.85
N PRO A 65 -1.78 0.98 19.43
CA PRO A 65 -2.97 0.70 20.22
C PRO A 65 -4.14 0.28 19.32
N LEU A 66 -4.39 -1.01 19.25
CA LEU A 66 -5.54 -1.59 18.52
C LEU A 66 -6.67 -1.99 19.49
N THR A 67 -6.87 -1.25 20.56
CA THR A 67 -7.78 -1.63 21.66
C THR A 67 -9.25 -1.44 21.32
N ASP A 68 -9.59 -0.42 20.55
CA ASP A 68 -10.95 -0.05 20.21
C ASP A 68 -11.23 -0.12 18.69
N ALA A 69 -12.51 -0.06 18.34
CA ALA A 69 -12.94 -0.18 16.95
C ALA A 69 -12.47 0.99 16.07
N GLN A 70 -12.31 2.18 16.62
CA GLN A 70 -11.86 3.35 15.87
C GLN A 70 -10.37 3.20 15.51
N SER A 71 -9.54 2.79 16.46
CA SER A 71 -8.12 2.50 16.24
C SER A 71 -7.95 1.43 15.15
N VAL A 72 -8.67 0.31 15.23
CA VAL A 72 -8.63 -0.73 14.20
C VAL A 72 -9.00 -0.17 12.82
N ARG A 73 -10.08 0.60 12.71
CA ARG A 73 -10.52 1.21 11.43
C ARG A 73 -9.57 2.28 10.91
N SER A 74 -8.76 2.90 11.76
CA SER A 74 -7.77 3.89 11.32
C SER A 74 -6.57 3.28 10.61
N TYR A 75 -6.22 2.04 10.92
CA TYR A 75 -5.09 1.35 10.29
C TYR A 75 -5.51 0.37 9.18
N PHE A 76 -6.64 -0.29 9.31
CA PHE A 76 -7.05 -1.36 8.39
C PHE A 76 -8.16 -0.91 7.43
N THR A 77 -8.25 -1.56 6.27
CA THR A 77 -9.40 -1.41 5.37
C THR A 77 -10.67 -1.86 6.08
N PHE A 78 -11.82 -1.32 5.66
CA PHE A 78 -13.12 -1.69 6.24
C PHE A 78 -13.31 -3.21 6.32
N ALA A 79 -13.01 -3.93 5.22
CA ALA A 79 -13.17 -5.37 5.16
C ALA A 79 -12.28 -6.13 6.18
N LEU A 80 -11.01 -5.71 6.35
CA LEU A 80 -10.12 -6.37 7.31
C LEU A 80 -10.44 -5.95 8.75
N ALA A 81 -10.78 -4.69 8.96
CA ALA A 81 -11.21 -4.18 10.26
C ALA A 81 -12.48 -4.91 10.78
N SER A 82 -13.46 -5.16 9.89
CA SER A 82 -14.66 -5.94 10.24
C SER A 82 -14.30 -7.35 10.72
N LEU A 83 -13.44 -8.07 9.99
CA LEU A 83 -12.99 -9.40 10.40
C LEU A 83 -12.31 -9.40 11.78
N ILE A 84 -11.45 -8.42 12.04
CA ILE A 84 -10.77 -8.27 13.35
C ILE A 84 -11.77 -8.02 14.47
N LEU A 85 -12.72 -7.12 14.24
CA LEU A 85 -13.69 -6.72 15.27
C LEU A 85 -14.75 -7.82 15.53
N GLU A 86 -15.19 -8.50 14.49
CA GLU A 86 -16.11 -9.65 14.59
C GLU A 86 -15.48 -10.80 15.36
N ASP A 87 -14.22 -11.15 15.05
CA ASP A 87 -13.47 -12.18 15.77
C ASP A 87 -13.33 -11.85 17.25
N ARG A 88 -12.98 -10.62 17.58
CA ARG A 88 -12.86 -10.16 18.98
C ARG A 88 -14.21 -10.22 19.72
N ALA A 89 -15.28 -9.79 19.07
CA ALA A 89 -16.62 -9.83 19.65
C ALA A 89 -17.08 -11.27 19.90
N ALA A 90 -16.83 -12.18 18.95
CA ALA A 90 -17.13 -13.59 19.08
C ALA A 90 -16.32 -14.23 20.22
N ALA A 91 -15.01 -14.01 20.25
CA ALA A 91 -14.13 -14.50 21.31
C ALA A 91 -14.56 -14.04 22.70
N THR A 92 -14.89 -12.74 22.85
CA THR A 92 -15.40 -12.20 24.13
C THR A 92 -16.70 -12.87 24.54
N LYS A 93 -17.63 -13.08 23.60
CA LYS A 93 -18.93 -13.73 23.90
C LYS A 93 -18.77 -15.19 24.32
N GLN A 94 -17.78 -15.88 23.76
CA GLN A 94 -17.51 -17.30 24.03
C GLN A 94 -16.55 -17.53 25.21
N GLY A 95 -15.94 -16.48 25.74
CA GLY A 95 -14.89 -16.58 26.76
C GLY A 95 -13.58 -17.16 26.23
N GLU A 96 -13.35 -17.02 24.92
CA GLU A 96 -12.18 -17.54 24.22
C GLU A 96 -11.20 -16.42 23.87
N SER A 97 -10.02 -16.81 23.40
CA SER A 97 -9.04 -15.86 22.83
C SER A 97 -9.35 -15.58 21.37
N PRO A 98 -9.15 -14.33 20.90
CA PRO A 98 -9.24 -14.00 19.47
C PRO A 98 -8.29 -14.84 18.63
N ALA A 99 -8.64 -15.06 17.35
CA ALA A 99 -7.79 -15.81 16.41
C ALA A 99 -6.39 -15.22 16.27
N LEU A 100 -6.27 -13.90 16.36
CA LEU A 100 -5.00 -13.20 16.46
C LEU A 100 -4.67 -12.95 17.92
N GLY A 101 -3.88 -13.82 18.52
CA GLY A 101 -3.44 -13.71 19.92
C GLY A 101 -2.20 -12.83 20.13
N THR A 102 -1.67 -12.21 19.06
CA THR A 102 -0.43 -11.43 19.09
C THR A 102 -0.58 -10.13 18.33
N ASP A 103 0.43 -9.25 18.46
CA ASP A 103 0.48 -8.02 17.68
C ASP A 103 0.65 -8.33 16.17
N PRO A 104 -0.20 -7.80 15.27
CA PRO A 104 -0.17 -8.12 13.84
C PRO A 104 1.08 -7.60 13.13
N PHE A 105 1.71 -6.54 13.63
CA PHE A 105 2.85 -5.89 12.98
C PHE A 105 4.17 -6.58 13.28
N ILE A 106 4.26 -7.22 14.45
CA ILE A 106 5.48 -7.94 14.89
C ILE A 106 5.25 -9.45 14.89
N GLY A 107 3.99 -9.92 15.01
CA GLY A 107 3.65 -11.34 15.10
C GLY A 107 4.03 -12.00 16.43
N ARG A 108 4.38 -11.20 17.45
CA ARG A 108 4.83 -11.66 18.77
C ARG A 108 4.30 -10.74 19.87
N PRO A 109 4.14 -11.24 21.11
CA PRO A 109 3.73 -10.41 22.25
C PRO A 109 4.85 -9.49 22.75
N GLU A 110 6.10 -9.86 22.51
CA GLU A 110 7.29 -9.10 22.94
C GLU A 110 8.22 -8.86 21.76
N TRP A 111 8.95 -7.75 21.79
CA TRP A 111 9.92 -7.39 20.77
C TRP A 111 11.11 -6.63 21.33
N ASP A 112 12.20 -6.66 20.59
CA ASP A 112 13.40 -5.83 20.74
C ASP A 112 13.89 -5.46 19.33
N VAL A 113 13.27 -4.39 18.76
CA VAL A 113 13.41 -4.05 17.36
C VAL A 113 14.50 -3.02 17.13
N SER A 114 15.42 -3.35 16.24
CA SER A 114 16.45 -2.46 15.68
C SER A 114 16.51 -2.55 14.16
N ASP A 115 17.33 -1.71 13.54
CA ASP A 115 17.64 -1.71 12.10
C ASP A 115 16.40 -1.72 11.17
N LEU A 116 15.42 -0.91 11.53
CA LEU A 116 14.17 -0.79 10.80
C LEU A 116 14.37 -0.17 9.41
N SER A 117 13.90 -0.88 8.39
CA SER A 117 13.84 -0.39 7.01
C SER A 117 12.44 -0.59 6.43
N VAL A 118 11.96 0.40 5.70
CA VAL A 118 10.68 0.37 5.00
C VAL A 118 10.90 0.62 3.52
N ASP A 119 10.55 -0.34 2.68
CA ASP A 119 10.50 -0.23 1.23
C ASP A 119 9.05 -0.30 0.75
N VAL A 120 8.70 0.51 -0.24
CA VAL A 120 7.34 0.54 -0.79
C VAL A 120 7.42 0.50 -2.30
N LYS A 121 6.57 -0.34 -2.89
CA LYS A 121 6.38 -0.44 -4.34
C LYS A 121 4.92 -0.31 -4.68
N ASP A 122 4.62 0.67 -5.51
CA ASP A 122 3.30 0.82 -6.11
C ASP A 122 3.20 -0.17 -7.29
N THR A 123 2.28 -1.09 -7.22
CA THR A 123 2.06 -2.10 -8.27
C THR A 123 0.88 -1.71 -9.15
N ALA A 124 0.90 -2.11 -10.41
CA ALA A 124 -0.21 -1.88 -11.33
C ALA A 124 -1.53 -2.39 -10.71
N GLY A 125 -2.62 -1.58 -10.83
CA GLY A 125 -3.94 -1.98 -10.34
C GLY A 125 -4.33 -1.46 -8.94
N PHE A 126 -3.84 -0.30 -8.53
CA PHE A 126 -4.19 0.38 -7.27
C PHE A 126 -3.69 -0.30 -5.99
N LYS A 127 -2.88 -1.33 -6.11
CA LYS A 127 -2.30 -2.06 -4.98
C LYS A 127 -0.89 -1.54 -4.73
N THR A 128 -0.61 -1.13 -3.50
CA THR A 128 0.72 -0.73 -3.06
C THR A 128 1.19 -1.76 -2.04
N VAL A 129 2.43 -2.21 -2.17
CA VAL A 129 3.03 -3.21 -1.29
C VAL A 129 4.17 -2.56 -0.52
N GLY A 130 4.07 -2.58 0.80
CA GLY A 130 5.13 -2.23 1.71
C GLY A 130 5.87 -3.47 2.21
N THR A 131 7.17 -3.42 2.20
CA THR A 131 8.03 -4.42 2.84
C THR A 131 8.77 -3.77 3.99
N VAL A 132 8.58 -4.29 5.18
CA VAL A 132 9.24 -3.82 6.39
C VAL A 132 10.21 -4.90 6.84
N THR A 133 11.46 -4.52 7.03
CA THR A 133 12.50 -5.39 7.55
C THR A 133 13.10 -4.78 8.80
N PHE A 134 13.39 -5.60 9.78
CA PHE A 134 13.98 -5.19 11.06
C PHE A 134 14.73 -6.35 11.70
N ILE A 135 15.56 -6.05 12.68
CA ILE A 135 16.14 -7.05 13.56
C ILE A 135 15.28 -7.11 14.82
N ASN A 136 14.84 -8.31 15.22
CA ASN A 136 14.06 -8.54 16.42
C ASN A 136 14.73 -9.60 17.29
N PHE A 137 15.11 -9.26 18.52
CA PHE A 137 15.94 -10.12 19.38
C PHE A 137 17.19 -10.67 18.64
N GLY A 138 17.88 -9.82 17.88
CA GLY A 138 19.06 -10.16 17.10
C GLY A 138 18.80 -11.01 15.84
N LYS A 139 17.54 -11.26 15.46
CA LYS A 139 17.16 -12.04 14.28
C LYS A 139 16.52 -11.15 13.21
N PRO A 140 16.86 -11.33 11.92
CA PRO A 140 16.20 -10.62 10.84
C PRO A 140 14.77 -11.11 10.68
N GLU A 141 13.85 -10.16 10.62
CA GLU A 141 12.42 -10.36 10.40
C GLU A 141 11.97 -9.55 9.19
N ARG A 142 10.94 -10.06 8.51
CA ARG A 142 10.33 -9.41 7.34
C ARG A 142 8.82 -9.53 7.40
N VAL A 143 8.15 -8.39 7.23
CA VAL A 143 6.69 -8.30 7.14
C VAL A 143 6.33 -7.60 5.84
N VAL A 144 5.37 -8.15 5.11
CA VAL A 144 4.83 -7.55 3.88
C VAL A 144 3.42 -7.05 4.14
N LEU A 145 3.16 -5.79 3.82
CA LEU A 145 1.86 -5.16 4.02
C LEU A 145 1.25 -4.77 2.68
N GLU A 146 0.05 -5.26 2.43
CA GLU A 146 -0.76 -4.82 1.29
C GLU A 146 -1.53 -3.56 1.68
N LEU A 147 -1.35 -2.49 0.91
CA LEU A 147 -1.92 -1.18 1.19
C LEU A 147 -2.94 -0.79 0.14
N LEU A 148 -4.02 -0.17 0.56
CA LEU A 148 -5.01 0.47 -0.30
C LEU A 148 -5.23 1.91 0.15
N ARG A 149 -5.55 2.78 -0.81
CA ARG A 149 -5.99 4.14 -0.51
C ARG A 149 -7.49 4.17 -0.22
N SER A 150 -7.84 4.84 0.87
CA SER A 150 -9.21 5.20 1.23
C SER A 150 -9.30 6.72 1.28
N GLY A 151 -9.75 7.33 0.18
CA GLY A 151 -9.67 8.78 0.01
C GLY A 151 -8.23 9.27 -0.05
N LYS A 152 -7.83 10.11 0.93
CA LYS A 152 -6.47 10.62 1.05
C LYS A 152 -5.56 9.77 1.97
N GLU A 153 -6.11 8.81 2.67
CA GLU A 153 -5.43 8.03 3.69
C GLU A 153 -5.05 6.63 3.20
N TRP A 154 -4.01 6.06 3.79
CA TRP A 154 -3.62 4.69 3.56
C TRP A 154 -4.30 3.76 4.56
N ARG A 155 -4.64 2.54 4.12
CA ARG A 155 -5.17 1.46 4.94
C ARG A 155 -4.51 0.15 4.57
N ILE A 156 -4.28 -0.68 5.57
CA ILE A 156 -3.73 -2.02 5.43
C ILE A 156 -4.86 -2.96 5.00
N ALA A 157 -4.67 -3.61 3.87
CA ALA A 157 -5.61 -4.59 3.32
C ALA A 157 -5.26 -6.03 3.72
N ASP A 158 -3.98 -6.32 3.94
CA ASP A 158 -3.48 -7.57 4.49
C ASP A 158 -2.10 -7.37 5.11
N ILE A 159 -1.72 -8.24 6.05
CA ILE A 159 -0.37 -8.40 6.57
C ILE A 159 0.06 -9.83 6.28
N VAL A 160 1.22 -9.97 5.65
CA VAL A 160 1.75 -11.27 5.22
C VAL A 160 3.07 -11.53 5.94
N TRP A 161 3.12 -12.65 6.65
CA TRP A 161 4.29 -13.22 7.30
C TRP A 161 4.75 -14.47 6.56
N ASP A 162 5.89 -15.02 6.89
CA ASP A 162 6.36 -16.28 6.31
C ASP A 162 5.39 -17.46 6.57
N SER A 163 4.65 -17.41 7.69
CA SER A 163 3.68 -18.43 8.10
C SER A 163 2.29 -18.29 7.47
N GLY A 164 2.00 -17.19 6.77
CA GLY A 164 0.70 -16.92 6.17
C GLY A 164 0.30 -15.45 6.15
N SER A 165 -1.00 -15.16 6.18
CA SER A 165 -1.46 -13.77 6.24
C SER A 165 -2.63 -13.58 7.21
N LEU A 166 -2.81 -12.35 7.67
CA LEU A 166 -3.86 -11.96 8.60
C LEU A 166 -5.25 -12.27 8.03
N ARG A 167 -5.49 -11.94 6.77
CA ARG A 167 -6.73 -12.25 6.08
C ARG A 167 -6.98 -13.76 5.95
N ARG A 168 -5.94 -14.54 5.70
CA ARG A 168 -6.02 -16.00 5.63
C ARG A 168 -6.34 -16.62 6.99
N LEU A 169 -5.79 -16.07 8.07
CA LEU A 169 -6.08 -16.49 9.44
C LEU A 169 -7.59 -16.43 9.73
N TYR A 170 -8.24 -15.30 9.46
CA TYR A 170 -9.66 -15.12 9.69
C TYR A 170 -10.55 -15.96 8.76
N ARG A 171 -10.16 -16.15 7.51
CA ARG A 171 -10.89 -17.04 6.58
C ARG A 171 -10.87 -18.49 7.04
N ARG A 172 -9.77 -18.96 7.59
CA ARG A 172 -9.66 -20.34 8.12
C ARG A 172 -10.56 -20.53 9.33
N LYS A 173 -10.60 -19.56 10.25
CA LYS A 173 -11.47 -19.61 11.42
C LYS A 173 -12.94 -19.66 11.02
N ALA A 174 -13.39 -18.80 10.14
CA ALA A 174 -14.75 -18.78 9.64
C ALA A 174 -15.19 -20.10 8.97
N ALA A 175 -14.29 -20.74 8.21
CA ALA A 175 -14.55 -22.03 7.60
C ALA A 175 -14.70 -23.15 8.65
N TYR A 176 -13.86 -23.15 9.67
CA TYR A 176 -13.90 -24.14 10.75
C TYR A 176 -15.16 -24.01 11.59
N GLU A 177 -15.56 -22.79 11.94
CA GLU A 177 -16.80 -22.52 12.68
C GLU A 177 -18.06 -22.89 11.88
N GLY A 178 -18.05 -22.70 10.54
CA GLY A 178 -19.15 -23.10 9.66
C GLY A 178 -19.31 -24.61 9.51
N GLU A 179 -18.25 -25.39 9.72
CA GLU A 179 -18.28 -26.87 9.74
C GLU A 179 -18.75 -27.43 11.07
N ALA A 180 -18.42 -26.78 12.19
CA ALA A 180 -18.79 -27.22 13.53
C ALA A 180 -20.30 -27.04 13.85
N VAL A 181 -21.04 -26.26 13.05
CA VAL A 181 -22.48 -25.97 13.21
C VAL A 181 -23.37 -26.87 12.32
N ARG A 182 -22.80 -27.75 11.51
CA ARG A 182 -23.53 -28.73 10.68
C ARG A 182 -23.50 -30.11 11.30
#